data_3e1b0816e37f7ef1dd759c14830da5f4
#
_entry.id   3e1b0816e37f7ef1dd759c14830da5f4
#
_cell.length_a   1.000
_cell.length_b   1.000
_cell.length_c   1.000
_cell.angle_alpha   90.00
_cell.angle_beta   90.00
_cell.angle_gamma   90.00
#
_symmetry.space_group_name_H-M   'P 1'
#
loop_
_entity.id
_entity.type
_entity.pdbx_description
1 polymer ?
#
loop_
_entity_poly.entity_id
_entity_poly.type
_entity_poly.pdbx_seq_one_letter_code
_entity_poly.pdbx_strand_id
1 'polypeptide(L)'
;NNSNASVVAEKYNMYNPDSTNYKYRNKKNMMILYLGAGTGAGLIFNNALYHGATNLAGEVGHIELPPYPNQNFKAIEPCCSCGSCECLDYRIRNDVFEMTKKEFSELSSKEIKDYLINHPEKFEIFTYYIGKIINLLVNLLNPDLIIFTGKFKEVADYMWPLLYKQIATNKLSYIANACEFKTSNLGATSPAIGIAICAYFDKIGEAIDWQF
;
A
#
# COMPACT_ATOMS: atom_id res chain seq x y z
N ASN A 1 -7.11 -9.37 -8.10
CA ASN A 1 -6.13 -8.78 -7.20
C ASN A 1 -6.80 -7.68 -6.37
N ASN A 2 -6.73 -7.78 -5.03
CA ASN A 2 -7.38 -6.85 -4.10
C ASN A 2 -6.87 -5.41 -4.28
N SER A 3 -5.60 -5.24 -4.58
CA SER A 3 -5.00 -3.91 -4.75
C SER A 3 -5.52 -3.21 -6.01
N ASN A 4 -5.67 -3.95 -7.11
CA ASN A 4 -6.26 -3.41 -8.34
C ASN A 4 -7.73 -3.02 -8.14
N ALA A 5 -8.51 -3.86 -7.47
CA ALA A 5 -9.89 -3.52 -7.12
C ALA A 5 -9.95 -2.28 -6.22
N SER A 6 -9.08 -2.20 -5.21
CA SER A 6 -9.05 -1.06 -4.30
C SER A 6 -8.70 0.25 -4.99
N VAL A 7 -7.74 0.26 -5.94
CA VAL A 7 -7.39 1.50 -6.65
C VAL A 7 -8.52 1.97 -7.56
N VAL A 8 -9.29 1.05 -8.15
CA VAL A 8 -10.51 1.37 -8.91
C VAL A 8 -11.56 2.01 -8.00
N ALA A 9 -11.81 1.43 -6.81
CA ALA A 9 -12.75 2.01 -5.85
C ALA A 9 -12.36 3.42 -5.40
N GLU A 10 -11.08 3.64 -5.08
CA GLU A 10 -10.58 4.95 -4.67
C GLU A 10 -10.68 5.97 -5.81
N LYS A 11 -10.33 5.58 -7.03
CA LYS A 11 -10.43 6.47 -8.19
C LYS A 11 -11.89 6.82 -8.47
N TYR A 12 -12.81 5.84 -8.44
CA TYR A 12 -14.23 6.09 -8.64
C TYR A 12 -14.81 7.02 -7.57
N ASN A 13 -14.42 6.83 -6.30
CA ASN A 13 -14.85 7.68 -5.20
C ASN A 13 -14.39 9.15 -5.34
N MET A 14 -13.35 9.44 -6.13
CA MET A 14 -12.90 10.79 -6.43
C MET A 14 -13.83 11.56 -7.37
N TYR A 15 -14.69 10.86 -8.11
CA TYR A 15 -15.68 11.53 -8.98
C TYR A 15 -17.01 11.82 -8.27
N ASN A 16 -17.19 11.36 -7.03
CA ASN A 16 -18.32 11.75 -6.21
C ASN A 16 -18.09 13.15 -5.62
N PRO A 17 -18.89 14.18 -5.98
CA PRO A 17 -18.72 15.55 -5.48
C PRO A 17 -18.81 15.67 -3.95
N ASP A 18 -19.58 14.78 -3.31
CA ASP A 18 -19.76 14.77 -1.86
C ASP A 18 -18.58 14.08 -1.13
N SER A 19 -17.68 13.46 -1.87
CA SER A 19 -16.50 12.78 -1.31
C SER A 19 -15.42 13.80 -0.95
N THR A 20 -14.80 13.62 0.21
CA THR A 20 -13.58 14.34 0.60
C THR A 20 -12.41 14.09 -0.37
N ASN A 21 -12.53 13.06 -1.23
CA ASN A 21 -11.56 12.68 -2.24
C ASN A 21 -11.75 13.44 -3.56
N TYR A 22 -12.85 14.17 -3.75
CA TYR A 22 -13.17 14.89 -5.00
C TYR A 22 -12.05 15.83 -5.46
N LYS A 23 -11.31 16.43 -4.53
CA LYS A 23 -10.15 17.29 -4.83
C LYS A 23 -9.04 16.58 -5.60
N TYR A 24 -8.97 15.24 -5.53
CA TYR A 24 -7.96 14.41 -6.21
C TYR A 24 -8.41 13.88 -7.58
N ARG A 25 -9.63 14.20 -8.07
CA ARG A 25 -10.19 13.65 -9.31
C ARG A 25 -9.29 13.84 -10.55
N ASN A 26 -8.52 14.92 -10.59
CA ASN A 26 -7.61 15.25 -11.69
C ASN A 26 -6.26 14.54 -11.63
N LYS A 27 -5.99 13.75 -10.57
CA LYS A 27 -4.77 12.95 -10.45
C LYS A 27 -4.81 11.79 -11.43
N LYS A 28 -3.85 11.76 -12.37
CA LYS A 28 -3.81 10.79 -13.48
C LYS A 28 -2.93 9.58 -13.18
N ASN A 29 -1.91 9.77 -12.32
CA ASN A 29 -0.93 8.76 -11.96
C ASN A 29 -1.04 8.51 -10.46
N MET A 30 -1.78 7.52 -10.07
CA MET A 30 -2.00 7.23 -8.67
C MET A 30 -1.76 5.76 -8.35
N MET A 31 -1.40 5.51 -7.13
CA MET A 31 -1.28 4.17 -6.64
C MET A 31 -1.94 4.01 -5.27
N ILE A 32 -2.37 2.81 -5.01
CA ILE A 32 -2.78 2.39 -3.68
C ILE A 32 -1.75 1.40 -3.15
N LEU A 33 -1.37 1.55 -1.91
CA LEU A 33 -0.60 0.57 -1.18
C LEU A 33 -1.55 -0.15 -0.21
N TYR A 34 -1.91 -1.37 -0.58
CA TYR A 34 -2.77 -2.23 0.22
C TYR A 34 -1.93 -3.04 1.20
N LEU A 35 -2.05 -2.73 2.48
CA LEU A 35 -1.36 -3.41 3.57
C LEU A 35 -2.35 -4.32 4.30
N GLY A 36 -2.30 -5.61 3.99
CA GLY A 36 -3.18 -6.64 4.54
C GLY A 36 -2.40 -7.80 5.16
N ALA A 37 -2.87 -9.03 4.94
CA ALA A 37 -2.11 -10.25 5.25
C ALA A 37 -0.87 -10.41 4.33
N GLY A 38 -0.90 -9.75 3.17
CA GLY A 38 0.21 -9.47 2.27
C GLY A 38 0.09 -8.05 1.78
N THR A 39 1.16 -7.54 1.17
CA THR A 39 1.27 -6.18 0.64
C THR A 39 1.18 -6.18 -0.87
N GLY A 40 0.34 -5.32 -1.42
CA GLY A 40 0.23 -5.15 -2.87
C GLY A 40 0.01 -3.69 -3.25
N ALA A 41 0.33 -3.33 -4.48
CA ALA A 41 -0.01 -2.06 -5.06
C ALA A 41 -1.03 -2.20 -6.20
N GLY A 42 -2.02 -1.33 -6.23
CA GLY A 42 -2.87 -1.10 -7.40
C GLY A 42 -2.40 0.17 -8.09
N LEU A 43 -2.27 0.14 -9.42
CA LEU A 43 -1.61 1.18 -10.19
C LEU A 43 -2.55 1.76 -11.23
N ILE A 44 -2.70 3.08 -11.26
CA ILE A 44 -3.34 3.81 -12.35
C ILE A 44 -2.31 4.77 -12.94
N PHE A 45 -2.07 4.69 -14.24
CA PHE A 45 -1.21 5.62 -14.97
C PHE A 45 -1.96 6.20 -16.16
N ASN A 46 -1.87 7.51 -16.33
CA ASN A 46 -2.60 8.24 -17.38
C ASN A 46 -4.10 7.91 -17.38
N ASN A 47 -4.70 7.82 -16.19
CA ASN A 47 -6.10 7.41 -15.97
C ASN A 47 -6.44 5.96 -16.41
N ALA A 48 -5.47 5.10 -16.67
CA ALA A 48 -5.70 3.70 -17.00
C ALA A 48 -5.16 2.77 -15.91
N LEU A 49 -5.93 1.74 -15.57
CA LEU A 49 -5.47 0.70 -14.66
C LEU A 49 -4.34 -0.10 -15.30
N TYR A 50 -3.21 -0.18 -14.59
CA TYR A 50 -2.03 -0.87 -15.08
C TYR A 50 -1.92 -2.27 -14.48
N HIS A 51 -2.04 -3.27 -15.32
CA HIS A 51 -2.00 -4.69 -14.93
C HIS A 51 -0.63 -5.33 -15.12
N GLY A 52 0.24 -4.74 -15.96
CA GLY A 52 1.43 -5.41 -16.46
C GLY A 52 1.10 -6.48 -17.51
N ALA A 53 2.12 -7.12 -18.06
CA ALA A 53 1.98 -8.08 -19.15
C ALA A 53 1.18 -9.35 -18.78
N THR A 54 1.24 -9.76 -17.52
CA THR A 54 0.66 -11.01 -17.00
C THR A 54 -0.33 -10.77 -15.85
N ASN A 55 -0.84 -9.56 -15.70
CA ASN A 55 -1.71 -9.13 -14.59
C ASN A 55 -1.07 -9.21 -13.18
N LEU A 56 0.27 -9.22 -13.12
CA LEU A 56 1.04 -9.31 -11.87
C LEU A 56 1.75 -7.99 -11.49
N ALA A 57 1.40 -6.88 -12.13
CA ALA A 57 1.91 -5.59 -11.69
C ALA A 57 1.45 -5.27 -10.25
N GLY A 58 2.34 -4.69 -9.47
CA GLY A 58 2.01 -4.26 -8.11
C GLY A 58 2.28 -5.28 -7.00
N GLU A 59 2.97 -6.38 -7.28
CA GLU A 59 3.38 -7.38 -6.28
C GLU A 59 4.54 -6.86 -5.39
N VAL A 60 4.37 -5.68 -4.82
CA VAL A 60 5.40 -4.95 -4.05
C VAL A 60 5.76 -5.62 -2.73
N GLY A 61 4.87 -6.45 -2.20
CA GLY A 61 5.13 -7.26 -1.01
C GLY A 61 6.27 -8.26 -1.19
N HIS A 62 6.60 -8.60 -2.44
CA HIS A 62 7.65 -9.55 -2.77
C HIS A 62 8.98 -8.90 -3.19
N ILE A 63 9.08 -7.58 -3.10
CA ILE A 63 10.34 -6.88 -3.30
C ILE A 63 11.26 -7.14 -2.10
N GLU A 64 12.48 -7.60 -2.37
CA GLU A 64 13.49 -7.84 -1.33
C GLU A 64 14.03 -6.52 -0.79
N LEU A 65 14.16 -6.46 0.51
CA LEU A 65 14.65 -5.30 1.24
C LEU A 65 15.79 -5.69 2.18
N PRO A 66 16.82 -4.84 2.32
CA PRO A 66 17.84 -5.07 3.33
C PRO A 66 17.20 -5.09 4.73
N PRO A 67 17.78 -5.83 5.69
CA PRO A 67 17.30 -5.83 7.06
C PRO A 67 17.39 -4.44 7.70
N TYR A 68 16.61 -4.23 8.75
CA TYR A 68 16.72 -3.02 9.55
C TYR A 68 18.15 -2.92 10.14
N PRO A 69 18.81 -1.76 10.07
CA PRO A 69 20.21 -1.63 10.47
C PRO A 69 20.49 -2.06 11.91
N ASN A 70 21.64 -2.73 12.12
CA ASN A 70 22.14 -3.16 13.43
C ASN A 70 21.19 -4.09 14.21
N GLN A 71 20.29 -4.78 13.52
CA GLN A 71 19.41 -5.80 14.09
C GLN A 71 19.67 -7.16 13.45
N ASN A 72 19.69 -8.20 14.28
CA ASN A 72 19.76 -9.58 13.86
C ASN A 72 18.43 -10.25 14.22
N PHE A 73 17.54 -10.37 13.26
CA PHE A 73 16.26 -11.05 13.46
C PHE A 73 16.42 -12.54 13.28
N LYS A 74 15.86 -13.32 14.22
CA LYS A 74 15.75 -14.77 14.05
C LYS A 74 14.69 -15.04 12.97
N ALA A 75 15.07 -15.84 11.97
CA ALA A 75 14.15 -16.25 10.92
C ALA A 75 13.04 -17.15 11.50
N ILE A 76 11.79 -16.83 11.13
CA ILE A 76 10.60 -17.62 11.48
C ILE A 76 10.11 -18.31 10.20
N GLU A 77 10.22 -19.63 10.18
CA GLU A 77 9.74 -20.45 9.06
C GLU A 77 8.21 -20.64 9.07
N PRO A 78 7.60 -20.86 7.91
CA PRO A 78 8.25 -20.80 6.60
C PRO A 78 8.52 -19.37 6.13
N CYS A 79 9.45 -19.20 5.21
CA CYS A 79 9.67 -17.95 4.50
C CYS A 79 8.42 -17.51 3.71
N CYS A 80 8.50 -16.48 2.94
CA CYS A 80 7.38 -16.02 2.10
C CYS A 80 7.04 -17.07 1.03
N SER A 81 5.80 -17.09 0.56
CA SER A 81 5.36 -17.94 -0.56
C SER A 81 6.10 -17.69 -1.87
N CYS A 82 6.76 -16.53 -2.04
CA CYS A 82 7.65 -16.27 -3.16
C CYS A 82 9.03 -16.98 -3.05
N GLY A 83 9.30 -17.65 -1.93
CA GLY A 83 10.57 -18.34 -1.65
C GLY A 83 11.59 -17.47 -0.93
N SER A 84 11.39 -16.16 -0.82
CA SER A 84 12.33 -15.24 -0.17
C SER A 84 12.03 -15.05 1.32
N CYS A 85 13.09 -15.04 2.13
CA CYS A 85 13.04 -14.61 3.54
C CYS A 85 13.48 -13.15 3.71
N GLU A 86 13.47 -12.36 2.64
CA GLU A 86 13.94 -10.97 2.63
C GLU A 86 12.95 -10.00 1.99
N CYS A 87 11.83 -10.50 1.43
CA CYS A 87 10.82 -9.65 0.83
C CYS A 87 10.07 -8.82 1.89
N LEU A 88 9.45 -7.73 1.46
CA LEU A 88 8.72 -6.81 2.34
C LEU A 88 7.71 -7.53 3.24
N ASP A 89 6.90 -8.44 2.68
CA ASP A 89 5.89 -9.19 3.46
C ASP A 89 6.52 -10.05 4.54
N TYR A 90 7.64 -10.70 4.22
CA TYR A 90 8.39 -11.46 5.21
C TYR A 90 9.00 -10.54 6.27
N ARG A 91 9.66 -9.45 5.87
CA ARG A 91 10.26 -8.48 6.79
C ARG A 91 9.24 -7.90 7.78
N ILE A 92 8.07 -7.48 7.30
CA ILE A 92 7.01 -6.98 8.19
C ILE A 92 6.60 -8.06 9.18
N ARG A 93 6.30 -9.26 8.71
CA ARG A 93 5.85 -10.36 9.56
C ARG A 93 6.91 -10.81 10.56
N ASN A 94 8.15 -10.99 10.09
CA ASN A 94 9.26 -11.53 10.89
C ASN A 94 9.89 -10.49 11.81
N ASP A 95 10.30 -9.34 11.24
CA ASP A 95 11.15 -8.38 11.94
C ASP A 95 10.32 -7.45 12.85
N VAL A 96 9.06 -7.19 12.46
CA VAL A 96 8.15 -6.32 13.22
C VAL A 96 7.30 -7.13 14.19
N PHE A 97 6.53 -8.09 13.69
CA PHE A 97 5.53 -8.81 14.51
C PHE A 97 6.04 -10.09 15.14
N GLU A 98 7.15 -10.65 14.66
CA GLU A 98 7.75 -11.91 15.15
C GLU A 98 6.75 -13.09 15.13
N MET A 99 5.97 -13.18 14.05
CA MET A 99 4.85 -14.12 13.90
C MET A 99 5.00 -15.00 12.66
N THR A 100 4.36 -16.16 12.68
CA THR A 100 4.13 -16.98 11.50
C THR A 100 3.14 -16.29 10.54
N LYS A 101 3.09 -16.74 9.29
CA LYS A 101 2.13 -16.20 8.29
C LYS A 101 0.68 -16.36 8.74
N LYS A 102 0.36 -17.47 9.41
CA LYS A 102 -0.99 -17.76 9.89
C LYS A 102 -1.39 -16.76 10.99
N GLU A 103 -0.59 -16.67 12.03
CA GLU A 103 -0.84 -15.73 13.16
C GLU A 103 -0.99 -14.30 12.65
N PHE A 104 -0.08 -13.82 11.81
CA PHE A 104 -0.14 -12.48 11.24
C PHE A 104 -1.41 -12.25 10.40
N SER A 105 -1.86 -13.25 9.63
CA SER A 105 -3.07 -13.12 8.81
C SER A 105 -4.35 -13.01 9.61
N GLU A 106 -4.38 -13.53 10.83
CA GLU A 106 -5.51 -13.52 11.76
C GLU A 106 -5.65 -12.20 12.51
N LEU A 107 -4.60 -11.37 12.58
CA LEU A 107 -4.65 -10.07 13.27
C LEU A 107 -5.72 -9.15 12.67
N SER A 108 -6.51 -8.55 13.54
CA SER A 108 -7.41 -7.44 13.20
C SER A 108 -6.66 -6.11 13.06
N SER A 109 -7.29 -5.12 12.42
CA SER A 109 -6.72 -3.76 12.33
C SER A 109 -6.45 -3.13 13.69
N LYS A 110 -7.31 -3.41 14.67
CA LYS A 110 -7.16 -2.91 16.04
C LYS A 110 -5.94 -3.54 16.73
N GLU A 111 -5.77 -4.86 16.63
CA GLU A 111 -4.62 -5.55 17.23
C GLU A 111 -3.29 -5.09 16.62
N ILE A 112 -3.25 -4.88 15.30
CA ILE A 112 -2.08 -4.31 14.61
C ILE A 112 -1.75 -2.93 15.17
N LYS A 113 -2.75 -2.06 15.28
CA LYS A 113 -2.60 -0.72 15.83
C LYS A 113 -2.10 -0.75 17.27
N ASP A 114 -2.80 -1.50 18.13
CA ASP A 114 -2.46 -1.58 19.55
C ASP A 114 -1.04 -2.15 19.74
N TYR A 115 -0.65 -3.15 18.94
CA TYR A 115 0.71 -3.69 18.96
C TYR A 115 1.74 -2.62 18.60
N LEU A 116 1.60 -1.95 17.45
CA LEU A 116 2.58 -0.98 16.99
C LEU A 116 2.68 0.26 17.89
N ILE A 117 1.57 0.72 18.48
CA ILE A 117 1.59 1.85 19.40
C ILE A 117 2.28 1.49 20.72
N ASN A 118 2.08 0.27 21.20
CA ASN A 118 2.69 -0.19 22.45
C ASN A 118 4.16 -0.65 22.30
N HIS A 119 4.65 -0.80 21.06
CA HIS A 119 6.03 -1.19 20.75
C HIS A 119 6.68 -0.17 19.78
N PRO A 120 7.12 1.01 20.27
CA PRO A 120 7.65 2.07 19.42
C PRO A 120 8.84 1.64 18.56
N GLU A 121 9.71 0.76 19.07
CA GLU A 121 10.84 0.20 18.35
C GLU A 121 10.40 -0.65 17.15
N LYS A 122 9.32 -1.43 17.28
CA LYS A 122 8.72 -2.21 16.20
C LYS A 122 8.03 -1.31 15.19
N PHE A 123 7.41 -0.22 15.67
CA PHE A 123 6.80 0.77 14.80
C PHE A 123 7.84 1.51 13.95
N GLU A 124 9.02 1.80 14.51
CA GLU A 124 10.14 2.38 13.76
C GLU A 124 10.63 1.43 12.66
N ILE A 125 10.80 0.14 12.97
CA ILE A 125 11.18 -0.89 11.99
C ILE A 125 10.12 -1.00 10.88
N PHE A 126 8.85 -1.03 11.23
CA PHE A 126 7.74 -1.04 10.28
C PHE A 126 7.80 0.17 9.32
N THR A 127 7.91 1.37 9.87
CA THR A 127 7.97 2.59 9.07
C THR A 127 9.23 2.69 8.21
N TYR A 128 10.34 2.10 8.64
CA TYR A 128 11.54 1.99 7.84
C TYR A 128 11.29 1.17 6.57
N TYR A 129 10.69 -0.01 6.68
CA TYR A 129 10.41 -0.86 5.52
C TYR A 129 9.40 -0.20 4.58
N ILE A 130 8.33 0.37 5.11
CA ILE A 130 7.35 1.10 4.30
C ILE A 130 7.99 2.31 3.61
N GLY A 131 8.83 3.06 4.30
CA GLY A 131 9.57 4.19 3.73
C GLY A 131 10.51 3.78 2.59
N LYS A 132 11.17 2.61 2.71
CA LYS A 132 12.02 2.07 1.62
C LYS A 132 11.21 1.76 0.38
N ILE A 133 10.06 1.09 0.52
CA ILE A 133 9.17 0.79 -0.59
C ILE A 133 8.61 2.07 -1.22
N ILE A 134 8.14 3.03 -0.43
CA ILE A 134 7.64 4.31 -0.95
C ILE A 134 8.73 5.03 -1.75
N ASN A 135 9.94 5.13 -1.21
CA ASN A 135 11.05 5.77 -1.91
C ASN A 135 11.36 5.07 -3.24
N LEU A 136 11.33 3.74 -3.27
CA LEU A 136 11.51 2.98 -4.51
C LEU A 136 10.41 3.32 -5.53
N LEU A 137 9.15 3.24 -5.10
CA LEU A 137 8.00 3.47 -5.98
C LEU A 137 7.89 4.90 -6.48
N VAL A 138 8.16 5.89 -5.62
CA VAL A 138 8.19 7.31 -6.00
C VAL A 138 9.30 7.58 -7.02
N ASN A 139 10.49 7.04 -6.82
CA ASN A 139 11.61 7.23 -7.74
C ASN A 139 11.41 6.51 -9.07
N LEU A 140 10.75 5.35 -9.08
CA LEU A 140 10.55 4.54 -10.28
C LEU A 140 9.33 5.00 -11.10
N LEU A 141 8.24 5.37 -10.43
CA LEU A 141 6.93 5.57 -11.04
C LEU A 141 6.46 7.03 -11.03
N ASN A 142 7.05 7.87 -10.19
CA ASN A 142 6.69 9.29 -10.03
C ASN A 142 5.17 9.54 -9.97
N PRO A 143 4.43 8.93 -9.01
CA PRO A 143 2.99 9.07 -8.94
C PRO A 143 2.57 10.45 -8.41
N ASP A 144 1.37 10.93 -8.81
CA ASP A 144 0.76 12.15 -8.27
C ASP A 144 0.20 11.95 -6.86
N LEU A 145 -0.19 10.70 -6.53
CA LEU A 145 -0.87 10.36 -5.29
C LEU A 145 -0.60 8.91 -4.88
N ILE A 146 -0.28 8.70 -3.61
CA ILE A 146 -0.22 7.37 -2.98
C ILE A 146 -1.27 7.29 -1.88
N ILE A 147 -2.11 6.24 -1.92
CA ILE A 147 -3.16 5.99 -0.94
C ILE A 147 -2.84 4.74 -0.14
N PHE A 148 -2.84 4.85 1.18
CA PHE A 148 -2.74 3.71 2.08
C PHE A 148 -4.10 3.12 2.42
N THR A 149 -4.21 1.80 2.39
CA THR A 149 -5.43 1.07 2.73
C THR A 149 -5.14 -0.29 3.33
N GLY A 150 -6.19 -1.03 3.68
CA GLY A 150 -6.09 -2.36 4.27
C GLY A 150 -6.11 -2.33 5.79
N LYS A 151 -5.52 -3.36 6.40
CA LYS A 151 -5.53 -3.56 7.87
C LYS A 151 -4.76 -2.49 8.65
N PHE A 152 -3.78 -1.85 8.02
CA PHE A 152 -2.95 -0.81 8.64
C PHE A 152 -3.54 0.61 8.56
N LYS A 153 -4.75 0.75 8.06
CA LYS A 153 -5.43 2.06 7.97
C LYS A 153 -5.49 2.77 9.32
N GLU A 154 -5.79 2.05 10.40
CA GLU A 154 -5.97 2.64 11.73
C GLU A 154 -4.67 3.17 12.36
N VAL A 155 -3.52 2.75 11.86
CA VAL A 155 -2.20 3.20 12.32
C VAL A 155 -1.63 4.32 11.43
N ALA A 156 -2.27 4.62 10.31
CA ALA A 156 -1.75 5.55 9.32
C ALA A 156 -1.46 6.95 9.88
N ASP A 157 -2.35 7.51 10.71
CA ASP A 157 -2.16 8.85 11.28
C ASP A 157 -0.91 8.94 12.18
N TYR A 158 -0.58 7.86 12.87
CA TYR A 158 0.65 7.75 13.68
C TYR A 158 1.88 7.51 12.81
N MET A 159 1.70 6.86 11.67
CA MET A 159 2.77 6.51 10.74
C MET A 159 3.27 7.72 9.95
N TRP A 160 2.39 8.66 9.56
CA TRP A 160 2.72 9.78 8.68
C TRP A 160 3.93 10.60 9.14
N PRO A 161 4.05 11.05 10.40
CA PRO A 161 5.21 11.84 10.85
C PRO A 161 6.54 11.10 10.68
N LEU A 162 6.53 9.77 10.92
CA LEU A 162 7.72 8.92 10.79
C LEU A 162 8.04 8.66 9.30
N LEU A 163 7.03 8.42 8.47
CA LEU A 163 7.21 8.24 7.03
C LEU A 163 7.74 9.49 6.34
N TYR A 164 7.22 10.67 6.66
CA TYR A 164 7.74 11.91 6.11
C TYR A 164 9.22 12.10 6.42
N LYS A 165 9.65 11.74 7.63
CA LYS A 165 11.08 11.75 8.00
C LYS A 165 11.89 10.78 7.13
N GLN A 166 11.39 9.58 6.88
CA GLN A 166 12.05 8.58 6.03
C GLN A 166 12.09 9.01 4.55
N ILE A 167 11.00 9.58 4.04
CA ILE A 167 10.89 10.05 2.66
C ILE A 167 11.78 11.29 2.44
N ALA A 168 11.86 12.19 3.42
CA ALA A 168 12.72 13.40 3.35
C ALA A 168 14.21 13.07 3.24
N THR A 169 14.64 11.86 3.63
CA THR A 169 16.02 11.40 3.40
C THR A 169 16.29 10.98 1.95
N ASN A 170 15.26 10.96 1.09
CA ASN A 170 15.43 10.67 -0.32
C ASN A 170 16.25 11.78 -0.99
N LYS A 171 17.31 11.39 -1.69
CA LYS A 171 18.18 12.32 -2.44
C LYS A 171 17.43 13.06 -3.56
N LEU A 172 16.32 12.51 -4.04
CA LEU A 172 15.40 13.11 -5.00
C LEU A 172 14.17 13.71 -4.30
N SER A 173 14.41 14.50 -3.25
CA SER A 173 13.34 15.09 -2.43
C SER A 173 12.30 15.89 -3.23
N TYR A 174 12.67 16.49 -4.37
CA TYR A 174 11.74 17.20 -5.25
C TYR A 174 10.69 16.25 -5.86
N ILE A 175 11.02 15.00 -6.15
CA ILE A 175 10.07 13.99 -6.63
C ILE A 175 9.12 13.59 -5.49
N ALA A 176 9.69 13.32 -4.31
CA ALA A 176 8.88 12.96 -3.14
C ALA A 176 7.92 14.09 -2.73
N ASN A 177 8.34 15.36 -2.87
CA ASN A 177 7.52 16.52 -2.57
C ASN A 177 6.39 16.76 -3.59
N ALA A 178 6.51 16.21 -4.81
CA ALA A 178 5.46 16.28 -5.84
C ALA A 178 4.36 15.23 -5.65
N CYS A 179 4.60 14.19 -4.87
CA CYS A 179 3.65 13.13 -4.56
C CYS A 179 2.84 13.46 -3.32
N GLU A 180 1.52 13.43 -3.42
CA GLU A 180 0.63 13.53 -2.27
C GLU A 180 0.40 12.15 -1.64
N PHE A 181 0.23 12.13 -0.30
CA PHE A 181 -0.02 10.92 0.46
C PHE A 181 -1.32 11.05 1.25
N LYS A 182 -2.12 9.99 1.29
CA LYS A 182 -3.34 9.96 2.09
C LYS A 182 -3.70 8.55 2.56
N THR A 183 -4.56 8.49 3.56
CA THR A 183 -5.21 7.26 4.01
C THR A 183 -6.56 7.08 3.32
N SER A 184 -6.88 5.85 2.94
CA SER A 184 -8.17 5.49 2.35
C SER A 184 -9.32 5.73 3.33
N ASN A 185 -10.40 6.32 2.84
CA ASN A 185 -11.65 6.40 3.59
C ASN A 185 -12.49 5.11 3.47
N LEU A 186 -12.24 4.30 2.43
CA LEU A 186 -12.96 3.04 2.16
C LEU A 186 -12.42 1.85 2.98
N GLY A 187 -11.14 1.92 3.39
CA GLY A 187 -10.53 0.91 4.25
C GLY A 187 -10.56 -0.50 3.67
N ALA A 188 -10.84 -1.49 4.51
CA ALA A 188 -10.85 -2.90 4.15
C ALA A 188 -11.97 -3.28 3.17
N THR A 189 -12.98 -2.43 2.98
CA THR A 189 -14.08 -2.67 2.03
C THR A 189 -13.76 -2.26 0.60
N SER A 190 -12.66 -1.52 0.39
CA SER A 190 -12.28 -1.01 -0.94
C SER A 190 -12.18 -2.09 -2.03
N PRO A 191 -11.65 -3.31 -1.79
CA PRO A 191 -11.62 -4.34 -2.82
C PRO A 191 -13.01 -4.77 -3.29
N ALA A 192 -13.95 -4.96 -2.35
CA ALA A 192 -15.32 -5.38 -2.69
C ALA A 192 -16.05 -4.30 -3.52
N ILE A 193 -15.90 -3.04 -3.15
CA ILE A 193 -16.45 -1.90 -3.90
C ILE A 193 -15.85 -1.85 -5.31
N GLY A 194 -14.53 -1.99 -5.44
CA GLY A 194 -13.85 -1.96 -6.73
C GLY A 194 -14.24 -3.10 -7.65
N ILE A 195 -14.41 -4.32 -7.11
CA ILE A 195 -14.92 -5.46 -7.89
C ILE A 195 -16.35 -5.19 -8.38
N ALA A 196 -17.22 -4.63 -7.54
CA ALA A 196 -18.59 -4.30 -7.93
C ALA A 196 -18.61 -3.24 -9.05
N ILE A 197 -17.74 -2.23 -8.99
CA ILE A 197 -17.58 -1.22 -10.04
C ILE A 197 -17.11 -1.87 -11.35
N CYS A 198 -16.06 -2.69 -11.32
CA CYS A 198 -15.57 -3.39 -12.50
C CYS A 198 -16.66 -4.27 -13.13
N ALA A 199 -17.38 -5.05 -12.32
CA ALA A 199 -18.46 -5.92 -12.80
C ALA A 199 -19.63 -5.12 -13.42
N TYR A 200 -19.93 -3.93 -12.88
CA TYR A 200 -20.95 -3.06 -13.44
C TYR A 200 -20.55 -2.57 -14.84
N PHE A 201 -19.36 -2.05 -15.01
CA PHE A 201 -18.87 -1.55 -16.31
C PHE A 201 -18.73 -2.68 -17.34
N ASP A 202 -18.25 -3.85 -16.94
CA ASP A 202 -18.18 -5.03 -17.81
C ASP A 202 -19.58 -5.44 -18.31
N LYS A 203 -20.59 -5.42 -17.42
CA LYS A 203 -21.96 -5.79 -17.75
C LYS A 203 -22.63 -4.86 -18.76
N ILE A 204 -22.36 -3.56 -18.70
CA ILE A 204 -22.91 -2.55 -19.64
C ILE A 204 -22.09 -2.44 -20.92
N GLY A 205 -20.98 -3.19 -21.03
CA GLY A 205 -20.09 -3.16 -22.22
C GLY A 205 -19.29 -1.87 -22.36
N GLU A 206 -19.15 -1.10 -21.30
CA GLU A 206 -18.37 0.13 -21.25
C GLU A 206 -17.01 -0.11 -20.58
N ALA A 207 -15.94 0.41 -21.15
CA ALA A 207 -14.67 0.51 -20.46
C ALA A 207 -14.79 1.54 -19.33
N ILE A 208 -14.09 1.31 -18.22
CA ILE A 208 -13.98 2.33 -17.17
C ILE A 208 -13.16 3.49 -17.76
N ASP A 209 -13.85 4.54 -18.18
CA ASP A 209 -13.22 5.77 -18.66
C ASP A 209 -13.13 6.78 -17.50
N TRP A 210 -11.90 7.15 -17.15
CA TRP A 210 -11.61 8.14 -16.13
C TRP A 210 -11.41 9.56 -16.72
N GLN A 211 -11.91 9.81 -17.93
CA GLN A 211 -11.76 11.08 -18.63
C GLN A 211 -12.99 11.99 -18.47
N PHE A 212 -13.73 11.85 -17.38
CA PHE A 212 -14.84 12.77 -17.08
C PHE A 212 -14.38 14.19 -16.78
#